data_681091bfed092795d91cc68854137b05
#
_entry.id   681091bfed092795d91cc68854137b05
#
_cell.length_a   1.000
_cell.length_b   1.000
_cell.length_c   1.000
_cell.angle_alpha   90.00
_cell.angle_beta   90.00
_cell.angle_gamma   90.00
#
_symmetry.space_group_name_H-M   'P 1'
#
loop_
_entity.id
_entity.type
_entity.pdbx_description
1 polymer ?
#
loop_
_entity_poly.entity_id
_entity_poly.type
_entity_poly.pdbx_seq_one_letter_code
_entity_poly.pdbx_strand_id
1 'polypeptide(L)'
;MGILYIVPTPVGNMEDMTFRAVRILKEVDLVLAEDTRTSGILLKHFDIRNQLMSHHKFNEHGTSAGIVGRLLAGENVALISDAGTPGISDPGFFLVREAVRAGIEVQCLPGATAFVPALVSSGLPCDRFAFEGFLPQKKGRQTKIESLKDEERTMIFYESPYRVVKTLQQFAEAYGGDRQVSVCREISKIHEESVRGTLAEVIVHFQEHEPRGEFVLIVSGKQ
;
A
#
# COMPACT_ATOMS: atom_id res chain seq x y z
N MET A 1 -26.80 -10.39 -9.19
CA MET A 1 -25.34 -10.40 -8.93
C MET A 1 -25.05 -9.39 -7.84
N GLY A 2 -24.18 -9.74 -6.91
CA GLY A 2 -23.70 -8.81 -5.88
C GLY A 2 -22.56 -7.93 -6.39
N ILE A 3 -22.03 -7.10 -5.50
CA ILE A 3 -20.95 -6.15 -5.76
C ILE A 3 -19.72 -6.56 -4.95
N LEU A 4 -18.53 -6.50 -5.57
CA LEU A 4 -17.24 -6.61 -4.86
C LEU A 4 -16.77 -5.20 -4.50
N TYR A 5 -16.73 -4.90 -3.21
CA TYR A 5 -16.19 -3.65 -2.68
C TYR A 5 -14.73 -3.81 -2.29
N ILE A 6 -13.86 -2.95 -2.81
CA ILE A 6 -12.48 -2.80 -2.35
C ILE A 6 -12.47 -1.62 -1.38
N VAL A 7 -12.23 -1.90 -0.11
CA VAL A 7 -12.42 -0.94 0.97
C VAL A 7 -11.09 -0.60 1.61
N PRO A 8 -10.55 0.60 1.39
CA PRO A 8 -9.34 1.08 2.07
C PRO A 8 -9.53 1.13 3.59
N THR A 9 -8.49 0.74 4.33
CA THR A 9 -8.41 0.82 5.79
C THR A 9 -7.33 1.82 6.22
N PRO A 10 -7.39 2.34 7.44
CA PRO A 10 -6.39 3.29 7.94
C PRO A 10 -4.95 2.79 7.85
N VAL A 11 -4.00 3.67 7.55
CA VAL A 11 -2.56 3.36 7.49
C VAL A 11 -1.83 3.61 8.81
N GLY A 12 -2.57 3.87 9.89
CA GLY A 12 -2.00 4.08 11.22
C GLY A 12 -2.87 4.93 12.15
N ASN A 13 -3.82 5.69 11.60
CA ASN A 13 -4.76 6.51 12.37
C ASN A 13 -6.21 6.11 12.05
N MET A 14 -6.95 5.66 13.05
CA MET A 14 -8.35 5.22 12.89
C MET A 14 -9.28 6.33 12.35
N GLU A 15 -8.93 7.61 12.54
CA GLU A 15 -9.69 8.75 12.01
C GLU A 15 -9.66 8.85 10.48
N ASP A 16 -8.70 8.18 9.82
CA ASP A 16 -8.62 8.12 8.35
C ASP A 16 -9.66 7.14 7.74
N MET A 17 -10.45 6.46 8.56
CA MET A 17 -11.54 5.60 8.09
C MET A 17 -12.71 6.44 7.58
N THR A 18 -13.12 6.24 6.33
CA THR A 18 -14.23 7.02 5.77
C THR A 18 -15.59 6.53 6.29
N PHE A 19 -16.56 7.44 6.46
CA PHE A 19 -17.95 7.09 6.80
C PHE A 19 -18.56 6.10 5.81
N ARG A 20 -18.23 6.23 4.52
CA ARG A 20 -18.70 5.31 3.48
C ARG A 20 -18.12 3.91 3.66
N ALA A 21 -16.84 3.79 4.01
CA ALA A 21 -16.21 2.51 4.28
C ALA A 21 -16.88 1.79 5.47
N VAL A 22 -17.10 2.51 6.58
CA VAL A 22 -17.81 1.97 7.76
C VAL A 22 -19.20 1.49 7.39
N ARG A 23 -19.97 2.27 6.63
CA ARG A 23 -21.32 1.89 6.19
C ARG A 23 -21.28 0.62 5.33
N ILE A 24 -20.45 0.58 4.29
CA ILE A 24 -20.34 -0.58 3.40
C ILE A 24 -19.94 -1.85 4.18
N LEU A 25 -18.97 -1.76 5.09
CA LEU A 25 -18.55 -2.91 5.90
C LEU A 25 -19.65 -3.42 6.85
N LYS A 26 -20.63 -2.58 7.20
CA LYS A 26 -21.82 -2.99 7.97
C LYS A 26 -22.89 -3.66 7.09
N GLU A 27 -22.98 -3.28 5.82
CA GLU A 27 -24.06 -3.66 4.90
C GLU A 27 -23.75 -4.92 4.06
N VAL A 28 -22.47 -5.25 3.82
CA VAL A 28 -22.09 -6.43 3.01
C VAL A 28 -22.37 -7.75 3.71
N ASP A 29 -22.49 -8.81 2.95
CA ASP A 29 -22.75 -10.18 3.47
C ASP A 29 -21.46 -10.85 3.98
N LEU A 30 -20.30 -10.44 3.48
CA LEU A 30 -19.00 -10.99 3.86
C LEU A 30 -17.90 -9.95 3.78
N VAL A 31 -16.99 -9.95 4.75
CA VAL A 31 -15.74 -9.20 4.72
C VAL A 31 -14.56 -10.16 4.57
N LEU A 32 -13.75 -9.93 3.54
CA LEU A 32 -12.48 -10.62 3.28
C LEU A 32 -11.36 -9.80 3.89
N ALA A 33 -10.47 -10.43 4.63
CA ALA A 33 -9.36 -9.77 5.32
C ALA A 33 -8.05 -10.54 5.13
N GLU A 34 -6.93 -9.84 5.03
CA GLU A 34 -5.60 -10.44 4.96
C GLU A 34 -5.27 -11.14 6.28
N ASP A 35 -5.31 -10.41 7.39
CA ASP A 35 -5.25 -10.97 8.75
C ASP A 35 -6.56 -10.66 9.50
N THR A 36 -7.33 -11.71 9.77
CA THR A 36 -8.62 -11.58 10.49
C THR A 36 -8.49 -11.10 11.93
N ARG A 37 -7.30 -11.21 12.54
CA ARG A 37 -7.03 -10.71 13.90
C ARG A 37 -6.90 -9.18 13.88
N THR A 38 -6.06 -8.66 13.00
CA THR A 38 -5.87 -7.21 12.80
C THR A 38 -7.17 -6.56 12.37
N SER A 39 -7.82 -7.12 11.34
CA SER A 39 -9.09 -6.63 10.83
C SER A 39 -10.22 -6.72 11.86
N GLY A 40 -10.21 -7.74 12.72
CA GLY A 40 -11.17 -7.87 13.82
C GLY A 40 -11.10 -6.72 14.83
N ILE A 41 -9.89 -6.18 15.09
CA ILE A 41 -9.71 -4.99 15.94
C ILE A 41 -10.33 -3.77 15.28
N LEU A 42 -10.07 -3.55 13.98
CA LEU A 42 -10.66 -2.46 13.19
C LEU A 42 -12.20 -2.52 13.21
N LEU A 43 -12.77 -3.68 12.87
CA LEU A 43 -14.23 -3.84 12.84
C LEU A 43 -14.86 -3.60 14.22
N LYS A 44 -14.23 -4.10 15.28
CA LYS A 44 -14.69 -3.86 16.66
C LYS A 44 -14.67 -2.38 17.04
N HIS A 45 -13.62 -1.64 16.63
CA HIS A 45 -13.50 -0.20 16.91
C HIS A 45 -14.67 0.61 16.32
N PHE A 46 -15.15 0.23 15.13
CA PHE A 46 -16.26 0.90 14.44
C PHE A 46 -17.64 0.25 14.68
N ASP A 47 -17.74 -0.67 15.64
CA ASP A 47 -18.96 -1.46 15.93
C ASP A 47 -19.54 -2.10 14.65
N ILE A 48 -18.67 -2.72 13.86
CA ILE A 48 -19.03 -3.50 12.67
C ILE A 48 -19.09 -4.97 13.07
N ARG A 49 -20.30 -5.54 12.97
CA ARG A 49 -20.55 -6.96 13.27
C ARG A 49 -20.82 -7.70 11.97
N ASN A 50 -19.78 -8.20 11.36
CA ASN A 50 -19.88 -8.89 10.08
C ASN A 50 -19.05 -10.18 10.09
N GLN A 51 -19.38 -11.10 9.18
CA GLN A 51 -18.60 -12.32 8.97
C GLN A 51 -17.25 -11.95 8.35
N LEU A 52 -16.16 -12.40 9.00
CA LEU A 52 -14.80 -12.28 8.48
C LEU A 52 -14.34 -13.62 7.90
N MET A 53 -13.73 -13.57 6.71
CA MET A 53 -13.03 -14.68 6.09
C MET A 53 -11.64 -14.28 5.68
N SER A 54 -10.65 -15.14 5.94
CA SER A 54 -9.26 -14.88 5.54
C SER A 54 -9.09 -15.01 4.03
N HIS A 55 -8.49 -13.97 3.42
CA HIS A 55 -8.13 -13.91 2.01
C HIS A 55 -6.78 -13.21 1.86
N HIS A 56 -5.71 -13.97 1.74
CA HIS A 56 -4.34 -13.51 1.71
C HIS A 56 -3.56 -14.15 0.55
N LYS A 57 -2.36 -13.66 0.28
CA LYS A 57 -1.49 -14.08 -0.82
C LYS A 57 -1.34 -15.61 -0.99
N PHE A 58 -1.36 -16.35 0.11
CA PHE A 58 -1.16 -17.82 0.05
C PHE A 58 -2.44 -18.63 -0.19
N ASN A 59 -3.63 -18.03 -0.02
CA ASN A 59 -4.90 -18.72 -0.23
C ASN A 59 -5.78 -18.09 -1.33
N GLU A 60 -5.45 -16.92 -1.85
CA GLU A 60 -6.28 -16.17 -2.81
C GLU A 60 -6.66 -16.98 -4.05
N HIS A 61 -5.75 -17.82 -4.58
CA HIS A 61 -6.05 -18.68 -5.72
C HIS A 61 -7.09 -19.75 -5.40
N GLY A 62 -7.07 -20.30 -4.19
CA GLY A 62 -8.03 -21.34 -3.76
C GLY A 62 -9.40 -20.77 -3.37
N THR A 63 -9.44 -19.58 -2.81
CA THR A 63 -10.67 -18.97 -2.28
C THR A 63 -11.43 -18.16 -3.32
N SER A 64 -10.76 -17.58 -4.31
CA SER A 64 -11.39 -16.64 -5.27
C SER A 64 -12.54 -17.25 -6.06
N ALA A 65 -12.46 -18.50 -6.49
CA ALA A 65 -13.56 -19.15 -7.22
C ALA A 65 -14.84 -19.25 -6.38
N GLY A 66 -14.72 -19.60 -5.10
CA GLY A 66 -15.83 -19.64 -4.16
C GLY A 66 -16.43 -18.26 -3.90
N ILE A 67 -15.57 -17.22 -3.77
CA ILE A 67 -16.01 -15.84 -3.58
C ILE A 67 -16.75 -15.32 -4.82
N VAL A 68 -16.23 -15.58 -6.02
CA VAL A 68 -16.92 -15.24 -7.29
C VAL A 68 -18.26 -15.93 -7.36
N GLY A 69 -18.39 -17.20 -6.93
CA GLY A 69 -19.66 -17.93 -6.84
C GLY A 69 -20.68 -17.23 -5.93
N ARG A 70 -20.26 -16.73 -4.75
CA ARG A 70 -21.12 -15.99 -3.82
C ARG A 70 -21.60 -14.67 -4.43
N LEU A 71 -20.70 -13.93 -5.08
CA LEU A 71 -21.02 -12.67 -5.79
C LEU A 71 -22.04 -12.92 -6.92
N LEU A 72 -21.88 -14.00 -7.69
CA LEU A 72 -22.83 -14.39 -8.75
C LEU A 72 -24.20 -14.78 -8.18
N ALA A 73 -24.23 -15.36 -6.97
CA ALA A 73 -25.46 -15.68 -6.24
C ALA A 73 -26.17 -14.45 -5.66
N GLY A 74 -25.54 -13.25 -5.73
CA GLY A 74 -26.16 -11.99 -5.30
C GLY A 74 -25.65 -11.46 -3.97
N GLU A 75 -24.67 -12.11 -3.33
CA GLU A 75 -24.05 -11.61 -2.11
C GLU A 75 -23.11 -10.45 -2.41
N ASN A 76 -23.13 -9.42 -1.55
CA ASN A 76 -22.15 -8.32 -1.57
C ASN A 76 -20.94 -8.68 -0.71
N VAL A 77 -19.75 -8.47 -1.23
CA VAL A 77 -18.51 -8.85 -0.54
C VAL A 77 -17.59 -7.64 -0.48
N ALA A 78 -16.99 -7.37 0.68
CA ALA A 78 -15.94 -6.37 0.85
C ALA A 78 -14.58 -7.06 1.00
N LEU A 79 -13.55 -6.52 0.35
CA LEU A 79 -12.14 -6.87 0.57
C LEU A 79 -11.47 -5.71 1.28
N ILE A 80 -10.80 -5.99 2.41
CA ILE A 80 -9.94 -5.08 3.15
C ILE A 80 -8.52 -5.65 3.27
N SER A 81 -7.52 -4.79 3.44
CA SER A 81 -6.14 -5.15 3.81
C SER A 81 -5.84 -4.73 5.24
N ASP A 82 -4.68 -5.10 5.76
CA ASP A 82 -4.26 -4.72 7.12
C ASP A 82 -4.06 -3.20 7.25
N ALA A 83 -3.61 -2.53 6.17
CA ALA A 83 -3.48 -1.08 6.10
C ALA A 83 -3.55 -0.58 4.65
N GLY A 84 -4.28 0.51 4.41
CA GLY A 84 -4.37 1.15 3.10
C GLY A 84 -5.36 0.50 2.14
N THR A 85 -5.10 0.64 0.85
CA THR A 85 -5.99 0.20 -0.24
C THR A 85 -5.62 -1.22 -0.69
N PRO A 86 -6.52 -2.21 -0.60
CA PRO A 86 -6.28 -3.56 -1.08
C PRO A 86 -5.86 -3.58 -2.55
N GLY A 87 -4.90 -4.45 -2.90
CA GLY A 87 -4.34 -4.55 -4.24
C GLY A 87 -3.16 -3.60 -4.50
N ILE A 88 -2.90 -2.63 -3.61
CA ILE A 88 -1.72 -1.74 -3.69
C ILE A 88 -0.62 -2.31 -2.79
N SER A 89 0.26 -3.12 -3.35
CA SER A 89 1.29 -3.93 -2.66
C SER A 89 0.74 -5.03 -1.75
N ASP A 90 -0.58 -5.20 -1.70
CA ASP A 90 -1.32 -6.18 -0.91
C ASP A 90 -2.08 -7.17 -1.81
N PRO A 91 -2.62 -8.28 -1.26
CA PRO A 91 -3.51 -9.18 -1.99
C PRO A 91 -4.77 -8.45 -2.50
N GLY A 92 -5.34 -8.97 -3.59
CA GLY A 92 -6.62 -8.46 -4.12
C GLY A 92 -6.69 -8.40 -5.64
N PHE A 93 -5.56 -8.16 -6.32
CA PHE A 93 -5.55 -8.09 -7.79
C PHE A 93 -6.17 -9.34 -8.43
N PHE A 94 -5.85 -10.53 -7.93
CA PHE A 94 -6.35 -11.77 -8.50
C PHE A 94 -7.87 -11.87 -8.38
N LEU A 95 -8.43 -11.59 -7.20
CA LEU A 95 -9.88 -11.61 -6.97
C LEU A 95 -10.61 -10.57 -7.83
N VAL A 96 -10.09 -9.33 -7.89
CA VAL A 96 -10.64 -8.25 -8.73
C VAL A 96 -10.68 -8.68 -10.20
N ARG A 97 -9.58 -9.25 -10.68
CA ARG A 97 -9.50 -9.74 -12.08
C ARG A 97 -10.53 -10.82 -12.38
N GLU A 98 -10.70 -11.79 -11.49
CA GLU A 98 -11.66 -12.86 -11.68
C GLU A 98 -13.13 -12.38 -11.57
N ALA A 99 -13.40 -11.42 -10.66
CA ALA A 99 -14.71 -10.77 -10.56
C ALA A 99 -15.06 -10.00 -11.84
N VAL A 100 -14.13 -9.19 -12.36
CA VAL A 100 -14.32 -8.46 -13.62
C VAL A 100 -14.53 -9.41 -14.81
N ARG A 101 -13.78 -10.52 -14.88
CA ARG A 101 -13.97 -11.55 -15.93
C ARG A 101 -15.34 -12.23 -15.86
N ALA A 102 -15.88 -12.36 -14.66
CA ALA A 102 -17.21 -12.93 -14.44
C ALA A 102 -18.35 -11.90 -14.66
N GLY A 103 -18.06 -10.67 -15.04
CA GLY A 103 -19.06 -9.60 -15.24
C GLY A 103 -19.62 -9.02 -13.95
N ILE A 104 -18.93 -9.24 -12.82
CA ILE A 104 -19.33 -8.74 -11.50
C ILE A 104 -18.89 -7.27 -11.39
N GLU A 105 -19.78 -6.43 -10.84
CA GLU A 105 -19.44 -5.05 -10.51
C GLU A 105 -18.40 -4.99 -9.41
N VAL A 106 -17.32 -4.22 -9.65
CA VAL A 106 -16.26 -3.97 -8.66
C VAL A 106 -16.24 -2.47 -8.35
N GLN A 107 -16.41 -2.13 -7.09
CA GLN A 107 -16.33 -0.75 -6.59
C GLN A 107 -15.14 -0.60 -5.65
N CYS A 108 -14.10 0.15 -6.07
CA CYS A 108 -13.04 0.59 -5.17
C CYS A 108 -13.43 1.92 -4.54
N LEU A 109 -13.48 1.96 -3.20
CA LEU A 109 -13.81 3.18 -2.48
C LEU A 109 -12.57 4.10 -2.41
N PRO A 110 -12.73 5.43 -2.55
CA PRO A 110 -11.69 6.37 -2.16
C PRO A 110 -11.36 6.24 -0.68
N GLY A 111 -10.08 6.26 -0.33
CA GLY A 111 -9.66 6.13 1.06
C GLY A 111 -8.15 6.14 1.25
N ALA A 112 -7.71 5.71 2.41
CA ALA A 112 -6.32 5.78 2.84
C ALA A 112 -5.38 4.98 1.94
N THR A 113 -4.22 5.59 1.65
CA THR A 113 -3.11 4.99 0.90
C THR A 113 -1.83 5.69 1.32
N ALA A 114 -0.83 4.98 1.81
CA ALA A 114 0.36 5.60 2.38
C ALA A 114 1.18 6.43 1.38
N PHE A 115 1.28 6.00 0.12
CA PHE A 115 2.11 6.69 -0.86
C PHE A 115 1.55 8.05 -1.29
N VAL A 116 0.25 8.27 -1.26
CA VAL A 116 -0.36 9.55 -1.70
C VAL A 116 0.04 10.70 -0.78
N PRO A 117 -0.17 10.65 0.55
CA PRO A 117 0.30 11.71 1.45
C PRO A 117 1.82 11.86 1.42
N ALA A 118 2.59 10.76 1.31
CA ALA A 118 4.04 10.84 1.17
C ALA A 118 4.46 11.62 -0.08
N LEU A 119 3.87 11.33 -1.23
CA LEU A 119 4.14 12.02 -2.49
C LEU A 119 3.80 13.51 -2.39
N VAL A 120 2.59 13.84 -1.94
CA VAL A 120 2.12 15.23 -1.86
C VAL A 120 2.96 16.06 -0.89
N SER A 121 3.37 15.47 0.25
CA SER A 121 4.19 16.14 1.25
C SER A 121 5.69 16.15 0.92
N SER A 122 6.14 15.42 -0.11
CA SER A 122 7.56 15.31 -0.45
C SER A 122 8.20 16.62 -0.91
N GLY A 123 7.42 17.50 -1.55
CA GLY A 123 7.92 18.69 -2.25
C GLY A 123 8.52 18.39 -3.63
N LEU A 124 8.46 17.14 -4.10
CA LEU A 124 8.87 16.75 -5.45
C LEU A 124 7.69 16.82 -6.42
N PRO A 125 7.92 16.90 -7.75
CA PRO A 125 6.85 16.90 -8.74
C PRO A 125 5.90 15.71 -8.56
N CYS A 126 4.60 15.96 -8.48
CA CYS A 126 3.58 14.94 -8.20
C CYS A 126 2.50 14.81 -9.29
N ASP A 127 2.62 15.56 -10.39
CA ASP A 127 1.74 15.49 -11.56
C ASP A 127 1.93 14.21 -12.38
N ARG A 128 3.14 13.66 -12.40
CA ARG A 128 3.49 12.40 -13.05
C ARG A 128 4.44 11.61 -12.16
N PHE A 129 4.09 10.38 -11.84
CA PHE A 129 4.89 9.52 -10.97
C PHE A 129 4.85 8.06 -11.42
N ALA A 130 5.82 7.27 -10.95
CA ALA A 130 5.89 5.83 -11.09
C ALA A 130 5.84 5.18 -9.70
N PHE A 131 4.78 4.39 -9.44
CA PHE A 131 4.69 3.61 -8.21
C PHE A 131 5.35 2.25 -8.44
N GLU A 132 6.45 2.02 -7.74
CA GLU A 132 7.29 0.82 -7.86
C GLU A 132 7.08 -0.18 -6.73
N GLY A 133 6.44 0.25 -5.62
CA GLY A 133 6.18 -0.59 -4.46
C GLY A 133 7.46 -1.11 -3.81
N PHE A 134 7.46 -2.35 -3.35
CA PHE A 134 8.65 -2.96 -2.76
C PHE A 134 9.62 -3.48 -3.82
N LEU A 135 10.88 -3.06 -3.72
CA LEU A 135 11.95 -3.64 -4.55
C LEU A 135 12.14 -5.14 -4.26
N PRO A 136 12.55 -5.94 -5.26
CA PRO A 136 12.91 -7.33 -5.03
C PRO A 136 13.91 -7.48 -3.88
N GLN A 137 13.71 -8.48 -3.01
CA GLN A 137 14.56 -8.65 -1.81
C GLN A 137 15.97 -9.14 -2.15
N LYS A 138 16.12 -9.96 -3.19
CA LYS A 138 17.40 -10.61 -3.59
C LYS A 138 17.58 -10.53 -5.11
N LYS A 139 17.22 -11.61 -5.82
CA LYS A 139 17.39 -11.72 -7.27
C LYS A 139 16.60 -10.64 -8.01
N GLY A 140 17.24 -9.96 -8.94
CA GLY A 140 16.64 -8.92 -9.78
C GLY A 140 16.59 -7.51 -9.14
N ARG A 141 17.04 -7.35 -7.86
CA ARG A 141 17.00 -6.06 -7.18
C ARG A 141 17.89 -5.01 -7.88
N GLN A 142 19.16 -5.33 -8.10
CA GLN A 142 20.09 -4.41 -8.75
C GLN A 142 19.64 -4.09 -10.19
N THR A 143 19.21 -5.11 -10.94
CA THR A 143 18.66 -4.91 -12.30
C THR A 143 17.47 -3.97 -12.31
N LYS A 144 16.55 -4.11 -11.31
CA LYS A 144 15.39 -3.21 -11.19
C LYS A 144 15.85 -1.77 -10.89
N ILE A 145 16.79 -1.58 -9.96
CA ILE A 145 17.34 -0.26 -9.64
C ILE A 145 17.97 0.38 -10.88
N GLU A 146 18.85 -0.34 -11.58
CA GLU A 146 19.49 0.15 -12.79
C GLU A 146 18.50 0.50 -13.90
N SER A 147 17.42 -0.27 -14.05
CA SER A 147 16.39 -0.01 -15.06
C SER A 147 15.61 1.28 -14.83
N LEU A 148 15.67 1.83 -13.61
CA LEU A 148 14.99 3.07 -13.23
C LEU A 148 15.92 4.30 -13.24
N LYS A 149 17.20 4.12 -13.61
CA LYS A 149 18.20 5.20 -13.62
C LYS A 149 17.78 6.41 -14.46
N ASP A 150 17.16 6.14 -15.60
CA ASP A 150 16.73 7.15 -16.57
C ASP A 150 15.23 7.51 -16.46
N GLU A 151 14.55 7.08 -15.39
CA GLU A 151 13.15 7.45 -15.15
C GLU A 151 13.04 8.95 -14.86
N GLU A 152 12.25 9.66 -15.65
CA GLU A 152 12.05 11.11 -15.54
C GLU A 152 10.95 11.50 -14.54
N ARG A 153 10.05 10.57 -14.23
CA ARG A 153 8.96 10.80 -13.28
C ARG A 153 9.45 10.61 -11.84
N THR A 154 8.79 11.24 -10.90
CA THR A 154 8.98 10.93 -9.48
C THR A 154 8.66 9.46 -9.21
N MET A 155 9.57 8.76 -8.55
CA MET A 155 9.46 7.33 -8.23
C MET A 155 9.06 7.14 -6.78
N ILE A 156 8.20 6.15 -6.53
CA ILE A 156 7.66 5.86 -5.20
C ILE A 156 7.94 4.41 -4.84
N PHE A 157 8.58 4.21 -3.68
CA PHE A 157 8.89 2.88 -3.17
C PHE A 157 8.37 2.71 -1.74
N TYR A 158 7.97 1.50 -1.41
CA TYR A 158 7.81 1.05 -0.03
C TYR A 158 9.08 0.35 0.45
N GLU A 159 9.47 0.56 1.69
CA GLU A 159 10.65 -0.12 2.23
C GLU A 159 10.52 -0.42 3.72
N SER A 160 11.18 -1.46 4.15
CA SER A 160 11.24 -1.85 5.55
C SER A 160 12.37 -1.13 6.29
N PRO A 161 12.28 -0.98 7.62
CA PRO A 161 13.34 -0.35 8.42
C PRO A 161 14.69 -1.06 8.30
N TYR A 162 14.66 -2.39 8.10
CA TYR A 162 15.88 -3.21 7.97
C TYR A 162 16.64 -2.99 6.66
N ARG A 163 16.04 -2.33 5.69
CA ARG A 163 16.62 -2.17 4.34
C ARG A 163 16.72 -0.73 3.86
N VAL A 164 16.07 0.22 4.53
CA VAL A 164 15.97 1.61 4.04
C VAL A 164 17.34 2.22 3.81
N VAL A 165 18.29 2.12 4.74
CA VAL A 165 19.65 2.66 4.57
C VAL A 165 20.34 2.03 3.37
N LYS A 166 20.32 0.69 3.27
CA LYS A 166 20.91 -0.02 2.14
C LYS A 166 20.26 0.37 0.81
N THR A 167 18.95 0.57 0.79
CA THR A 167 18.21 0.98 -0.41
C THR A 167 18.63 2.37 -0.85
N LEU A 168 18.73 3.32 0.07
CA LEU A 168 19.20 4.68 -0.20
C LEU A 168 20.64 4.69 -0.74
N GLN A 169 21.53 3.87 -0.16
CA GLN A 169 22.90 3.70 -0.65
C GLN A 169 22.94 3.17 -2.09
N GLN A 170 22.14 2.14 -2.39
CA GLN A 170 22.03 1.58 -3.74
C GLN A 170 21.46 2.60 -4.74
N PHE A 171 20.53 3.45 -4.31
CA PHE A 171 20.02 4.54 -5.14
C PHE A 171 21.10 5.61 -5.38
N ALA A 172 21.90 5.98 -4.35
CA ALA A 172 22.98 6.92 -4.51
C ALA A 172 24.08 6.41 -5.47
N GLU A 173 24.39 5.12 -5.42
CA GLU A 173 25.32 4.46 -6.35
C GLU A 173 24.79 4.48 -7.79
N ALA A 174 23.51 4.22 -8.00
CA ALA A 174 22.92 4.11 -9.33
C ALA A 174 22.50 5.47 -9.94
N TYR A 175 21.99 6.39 -9.12
CA TYR A 175 21.34 7.64 -9.58
C TYR A 175 22.16 8.90 -9.29
N GLY A 176 23.23 8.79 -8.47
CA GLY A 176 24.01 9.92 -7.96
C GLY A 176 23.57 10.33 -6.55
N GLY A 177 24.54 10.73 -5.72
CA GLY A 177 24.30 11.13 -4.34
C GLY A 177 23.56 12.46 -4.19
N ASP A 178 23.50 13.27 -5.24
CA ASP A 178 22.82 14.57 -5.33
C ASP A 178 21.32 14.46 -5.71
N ARG A 179 20.86 13.25 -6.11
CA ARG A 179 19.47 13.00 -6.43
C ARG A 179 18.57 13.32 -5.23
N GLN A 180 17.52 14.12 -5.47
CA GLN A 180 16.59 14.54 -4.42
C GLN A 180 15.70 13.39 -3.98
N VAL A 181 15.48 13.28 -2.67
CA VAL A 181 14.63 12.26 -2.05
C VAL A 181 13.86 12.84 -0.86
N SER A 182 12.66 12.32 -0.65
CA SER A 182 11.91 12.46 0.59
C SER A 182 11.64 11.09 1.17
N VAL A 183 12.04 10.85 2.39
CA VAL A 183 11.80 9.60 3.12
C VAL A 183 10.77 9.87 4.19
N CYS A 184 9.56 9.31 4.00
CA CYS A 184 8.46 9.41 4.94
C CYS A 184 8.39 8.14 5.77
N ARG A 185 8.37 8.29 7.09
CA ARG A 185 8.32 7.21 8.07
C ARG A 185 7.04 7.32 8.87
N GLU A 186 6.40 6.16 9.15
CA GLU A 186 5.27 6.05 10.08
C GLU A 186 4.14 7.05 9.78
N ILE A 187 3.79 7.22 8.49
CA ILE A 187 2.74 8.14 8.03
C ILE A 187 1.45 7.92 8.81
N SER A 188 0.80 9.00 9.24
CA SER A 188 -0.45 9.02 10.01
C SER A 188 -0.32 8.49 11.46
N LYS A 189 0.88 8.08 11.91
CA LYS A 189 1.14 7.54 13.25
C LYS A 189 1.82 8.58 14.15
N ILE A 190 1.92 8.27 15.45
CA ILE A 190 2.50 9.18 16.46
C ILE A 190 3.96 9.56 16.17
N HIS A 191 4.71 8.67 15.51
CA HIS A 191 6.12 8.88 15.17
C HIS A 191 6.33 9.21 13.68
N GLU A 192 5.35 9.87 13.08
CA GLU A 192 5.47 10.34 11.70
C GLU A 192 6.65 11.30 11.55
N GLU A 193 7.47 11.05 10.54
CA GLU A 193 8.64 11.84 10.22
C GLU A 193 8.84 11.89 8.70
N SER A 194 9.25 13.05 8.19
CA SER A 194 9.62 13.23 6.79
C SER A 194 10.98 13.88 6.68
N VAL A 195 11.99 13.13 6.22
CA VAL A 195 13.36 13.59 5.99
C VAL A 195 13.55 13.85 4.50
N ARG A 196 13.91 15.08 4.16
CA ARG A 196 14.07 15.57 2.77
C ARG A 196 15.47 16.06 2.53
N GLY A 197 15.98 15.90 1.31
CA GLY A 197 17.31 16.35 0.89
C GLY A 197 17.84 15.54 -0.26
N THR A 198 19.14 15.57 -0.45
CA THR A 198 19.84 14.68 -1.37
C THR A 198 19.94 13.27 -0.78
N LEU A 199 20.13 12.25 -1.63
CA LEU A 199 20.38 10.89 -1.16
C LEU A 199 21.55 10.83 -0.18
N ALA A 200 22.63 11.60 -0.44
CA ALA A 200 23.80 11.65 0.44
C ALA A 200 23.45 12.18 1.85
N GLU A 201 22.68 13.27 1.95
CA GLU A 201 22.26 13.87 3.23
C GLU A 201 21.34 12.94 4.01
N VAL A 202 20.35 12.36 3.33
CA VAL A 202 19.35 11.49 3.97
C VAL A 202 19.98 10.15 4.42
N ILE A 203 20.99 9.63 3.72
CA ILE A 203 21.78 8.48 4.17
C ILE A 203 22.47 8.76 5.50
N VAL A 204 23.12 9.93 5.64
CA VAL A 204 23.77 10.33 6.89
C VAL A 204 22.76 10.37 8.04
N HIS A 205 21.61 11.02 7.82
CA HIS A 205 20.54 11.06 8.83
C HIS A 205 20.15 9.68 9.36
N PHE A 206 19.88 8.71 8.48
CA PHE A 206 19.48 7.35 8.89
C PHE A 206 20.62 6.44 9.33
N GLN A 207 21.88 6.84 9.16
CA GLN A 207 23.04 6.19 9.81
C GLN A 207 23.19 6.64 11.27
N GLU A 208 22.82 7.88 11.58
CA GLU A 208 22.87 8.45 12.94
C GLU A 208 21.61 8.12 13.75
N HIS A 209 20.47 7.90 13.08
CA HIS A 209 19.17 7.63 13.68
C HIS A 209 18.65 6.26 13.20
N GLU A 210 18.61 5.29 14.10
CA GLU A 210 18.18 3.93 13.76
C GLU A 210 16.77 3.90 13.13
N PRO A 211 16.61 3.40 11.88
CA PRO A 211 15.31 3.34 11.23
C PRO A 211 14.36 2.38 11.93
N ARG A 212 13.13 2.84 12.23
CA ARG A 212 12.05 2.04 12.82
C ARG A 212 10.74 2.31 12.12
N GLY A 213 9.86 1.30 12.08
CA GLY A 213 8.54 1.42 11.50
C GLY A 213 8.52 1.21 9.98
N GLU A 214 7.58 1.82 9.28
CA GLU A 214 7.32 1.64 7.85
C GLU A 214 7.72 2.89 7.08
N PHE A 215 8.25 2.68 5.88
CA PHE A 215 8.85 3.74 5.08
C PHE A 215 8.22 3.84 3.68
N VAL A 216 7.99 5.07 3.26
CA VAL A 216 7.72 5.43 1.86
C VAL A 216 8.86 6.32 1.37
N LEU A 217 9.52 5.91 0.29
CA LEU A 217 10.61 6.65 -0.34
C LEU A 217 10.06 7.32 -1.59
N ILE A 218 10.20 8.63 -1.68
CA ILE A 218 9.86 9.43 -2.86
C ILE A 218 11.17 9.94 -3.46
N VAL A 219 11.52 9.46 -4.63
CA VAL A 219 12.79 9.79 -5.31
C VAL A 219 12.49 10.60 -6.55
N SER A 220 13.16 11.74 -6.74
CA SER A 220 12.97 12.56 -7.94
C SER A 220 13.33 11.79 -9.19
N GLY A 221 12.67 12.10 -10.30
CA GLY A 221 13.08 11.67 -11.62
C GLY A 221 14.45 12.20 -12.02
N LYS A 222 15.00 11.70 -13.13
CA LYS A 222 16.21 12.23 -13.74
C LYS A 222 15.93 13.66 -14.23
N GLN A 223 16.79 14.58 -13.84
CA GLN A 223 16.81 15.97 -14.37
C GLN A 223 17.71 16.05 -15.60
#